data_919f7c1b9fb8d1a689cc105d418b6ae6
#
_entry.id   919f7c1b9fb8d1a689cc105d418b6ae6
#
_cell.length_a   1.000
_cell.length_b   1.000
_cell.length_c   1.000
_cell.angle_alpha   90.00
_cell.angle_beta   90.00
_cell.angle_gamma   90.00
#
_symmetry.space_group_name_H-M   'P 1'
#
loop_
_entity.id
_entity.type
_entity.pdbx_description
1 polymer ?
#
loop_
_entity_poly.entity_id
_entity_poly.type
_entity_poly.pdbx_seq_one_letter_code
_entity_poly.pdbx_strand_id
1 'polypeptide(L)'
;MKQYFEIVDVTAREVVGLKFEPTVEVAITLDDETVGRASVPSGMKNAREVSIAVDNVNMEISEAILAMNALDQPSIDRLLLEIDGTDNASRLGANALMAVSLACAKAAAESSGLSLYNYIGGVNAKMIPDMTDAGEALSLSDFPTLTQFLNAAATEKKDRKKLVISAGDGEAEDSVLADLGVALNAEGIVSSSPAVYNELMRIEEELFDVPEYPEQ
;
A
#
# COMPACT_ATOMS: atom_id res chain seq x y z
N MET A 1 -11.74 10.73 19.87
CA MET A 1 -10.86 10.08 18.90
C MET A 1 -9.53 10.82 18.96
N LYS A 2 -8.41 10.13 19.13
CA LYS A 2 -7.08 10.73 19.12
C LYS A 2 -6.84 11.31 17.73
N GLN A 3 -6.37 12.55 17.64
CA GLN A 3 -6.18 13.24 16.34
C GLN A 3 -4.72 13.17 15.86
N TYR A 4 -3.87 12.47 16.58
CA TYR A 4 -2.45 12.39 16.31
C TYR A 4 -1.92 11.05 16.80
N PHE A 5 -1.36 10.26 15.88
CA PHE A 5 -0.64 9.03 16.18
C PHE A 5 0.81 9.21 15.73
N GLU A 6 1.70 9.34 16.71
CA GLU A 6 3.12 9.62 16.46
C GLU A 6 3.84 8.37 15.99
N ILE A 7 4.63 8.48 14.93
CA ILE A 7 5.55 7.44 14.50
C ILE A 7 6.73 7.42 15.47
N VAL A 8 6.89 6.34 16.22
CA VAL A 8 7.95 6.19 17.25
C VAL A 8 9.05 5.23 16.82
N ASP A 9 8.80 4.34 15.87
CA ASP A 9 9.82 3.44 15.33
C ASP A 9 9.52 3.06 13.88
N VAL A 10 10.58 2.87 13.09
CA VAL A 10 10.53 2.47 11.69
C VAL A 10 11.65 1.46 11.44
N THR A 11 11.28 0.25 11.08
CA THR A 11 12.24 -0.82 10.78
C THR A 11 11.93 -1.50 9.47
N ALA A 12 12.96 -1.75 8.67
CA ALA A 12 12.87 -2.52 7.45
C ALA A 12 13.68 -3.80 7.55
N ARG A 13 13.25 -4.80 6.78
CA ARG A 13 13.95 -6.06 6.61
C ARG A 13 13.78 -6.61 5.20
N GLU A 14 14.67 -7.51 4.82
CA GLU A 14 14.47 -8.36 3.66
C GLU A 14 13.51 -9.49 4.01
N VAL A 15 12.56 -9.75 3.13
CA VAL A 15 11.66 -10.89 3.14
C VAL A 15 11.59 -11.50 1.75
N VAL A 16 10.91 -12.64 1.58
CA VAL A 16 10.71 -13.26 0.27
C VAL A 16 9.28 -13.08 -0.21
N GLY A 17 9.13 -12.75 -1.49
CA GLY A 17 7.85 -12.71 -2.17
C GLY A 17 7.37 -14.10 -2.64
N LEU A 18 6.25 -14.13 -3.34
CA LEU A 18 5.58 -15.38 -3.78
C LEU A 18 6.45 -16.28 -4.67
N LYS A 19 7.38 -15.70 -5.44
CA LYS A 19 8.33 -16.44 -6.29
C LYS A 19 9.68 -16.72 -5.63
N PHE A 20 9.73 -16.58 -4.29
CA PHE A 20 10.99 -16.67 -3.52
C PHE A 20 12.04 -15.64 -3.92
N GLU A 21 11.64 -14.54 -4.50
CA GLU A 21 12.49 -13.39 -4.78
C GLU A 21 12.58 -12.49 -3.55
N PRO A 22 13.77 -11.94 -3.22
CA PRO A 22 13.90 -11.02 -2.09
C PRO A 22 13.13 -9.72 -2.35
N THR A 23 12.47 -9.22 -1.32
CA THR A 23 11.81 -7.93 -1.33
C THR A 23 11.88 -7.24 0.02
N VAL A 24 11.34 -6.02 0.11
CA VAL A 24 11.37 -5.17 1.30
C VAL A 24 10.06 -5.29 2.06
N GLU A 25 10.16 -5.54 3.37
CA GLU A 25 9.09 -5.35 4.34
C GLU A 25 9.46 -4.21 5.28
N VAL A 26 8.52 -3.32 5.56
CA VAL A 26 8.65 -2.26 6.56
C VAL A 26 7.62 -2.45 7.67
N ALA A 27 8.04 -2.23 8.90
CA ALA A 27 7.19 -2.13 10.07
C ALA A 27 7.28 -0.70 10.65
N ILE A 28 6.14 -0.07 10.89
CA ILE A 28 6.01 1.23 11.54
C ILE A 28 5.26 1.04 12.85
N THR A 29 5.87 1.51 13.94
CA THR A 29 5.27 1.49 15.28
C THR A 29 4.82 2.88 15.65
N LEU A 30 3.62 2.98 16.18
CA LEU A 30 3.03 4.23 16.68
C LEU A 30 3.11 4.32 18.20
N ASP A 31 2.87 5.52 18.75
CA ASP A 31 2.96 5.82 20.17
C ASP A 31 1.88 5.13 21.05
N ASP A 32 0.91 4.46 20.43
CA ASP A 32 -0.07 3.57 21.07
C ASP A 32 0.31 2.08 20.97
N GLU A 33 1.56 1.78 20.57
CA GLU A 33 2.12 0.44 20.37
C GLU A 33 1.55 -0.30 19.14
N THR A 34 0.67 0.32 18.34
CA THR A 34 0.18 -0.27 17.08
C THR A 34 1.31 -0.40 16.07
N VAL A 35 1.31 -1.50 15.33
CA VAL A 35 2.34 -1.79 14.32
C VAL A 35 1.71 -2.09 12.96
N GLY A 36 1.91 -1.19 12.01
CA GLY A 36 1.59 -1.42 10.61
C GLY A 36 2.76 -2.07 9.87
N ARG A 37 2.50 -3.14 9.10
CA ARG A 37 3.50 -3.82 8.28
C ARG A 37 3.06 -3.89 6.84
N ALA A 38 4.00 -3.65 5.92
CA ALA A 38 3.74 -3.81 4.49
C ALA A 38 4.97 -4.36 3.77
N SER A 39 4.72 -5.27 2.85
CA SER A 39 5.71 -5.77 1.90
C SER A 39 5.34 -5.31 0.48
N VAL A 40 6.34 -5.02 -0.33
CA VAL A 40 6.14 -4.50 -1.68
C VAL A 40 6.59 -5.49 -2.75
N PRO A 41 6.07 -5.38 -4.00
CA PRO A 41 6.53 -6.23 -5.09
C PRO A 41 8.03 -6.10 -5.35
N SER A 42 8.71 -7.22 -5.63
CA SER A 42 10.15 -7.22 -5.95
C SER A 42 10.47 -6.52 -7.27
N GLY A 43 9.52 -6.50 -8.21
CA GLY A 43 9.64 -5.91 -9.56
C GLY A 43 9.21 -4.45 -9.67
N MET A 44 9.29 -3.67 -8.59
CA MET A 44 8.93 -2.24 -8.64
C MET A 44 9.83 -1.45 -9.59
N LYS A 45 9.24 -0.54 -10.36
CA LYS A 45 10.01 0.43 -11.18
C LYS A 45 10.87 1.32 -10.28
N ASN A 46 12.11 1.52 -10.69
CA ASN A 46 13.09 2.32 -9.94
C ASN A 46 13.39 1.79 -8.53
N ALA A 47 13.18 0.50 -8.30
CA ALA A 47 13.61 -0.16 -7.07
C ALA A 47 15.13 -0.10 -6.91
N ARG A 48 15.58 -0.04 -5.68
CA ARG A 48 16.98 -0.31 -5.33
C ARG A 48 17.14 -1.78 -5.01
N GLU A 49 18.36 -2.26 -5.04
CA GLU A 49 18.70 -3.57 -4.46
C GLU A 49 18.14 -3.65 -3.03
N VAL A 50 17.58 -4.80 -2.65
CA VAL A 50 16.82 -4.95 -1.41
C VAL A 50 17.63 -4.56 -0.18
N SER A 51 18.89 -4.99 -0.10
CA SER A 51 19.81 -4.62 1.00
C SER A 51 19.99 -3.11 1.12
N ILE A 52 20.17 -2.41 -0.02
CA ILE A 52 20.30 -0.95 -0.06
C ILE A 52 19.00 -0.26 0.34
N ALA A 53 17.87 -0.76 -0.14
CA ALA A 53 16.57 -0.21 0.23
C ALA A 53 16.28 -0.36 1.73
N VAL A 54 16.60 -1.52 2.31
CA VAL A 54 16.52 -1.79 3.75
C VAL A 54 17.39 -0.82 4.54
N ASP A 55 18.65 -0.63 4.13
CA ASP A 55 19.56 0.33 4.78
C ASP A 55 19.04 1.77 4.68
N ASN A 56 18.53 2.17 3.52
CA ASN A 56 17.94 3.50 3.30
C ASN A 56 16.75 3.74 4.23
N VAL A 57 15.89 2.74 4.44
CA VAL A 57 14.77 2.86 5.38
C VAL A 57 15.29 2.97 6.81
N ASN A 58 16.18 2.08 7.23
CA ASN A 58 16.64 1.98 8.62
C ASN A 58 17.51 3.17 9.06
N MET A 59 18.13 3.87 8.13
CA MET A 59 19.00 5.02 8.41
C MET A 59 18.33 6.35 8.12
N GLU A 60 18.11 6.65 6.84
CA GLU A 60 17.71 7.99 6.39
C GLU A 60 16.21 8.22 6.50
N ILE A 61 15.38 7.27 6.03
CA ILE A 61 13.92 7.46 6.01
C ILE A 61 13.38 7.42 7.44
N SER A 62 13.85 6.49 8.27
CA SER A 62 13.41 6.39 9.67
C SER A 62 13.62 7.70 10.42
N GLU A 63 14.82 8.31 10.33
CA GLU A 63 15.10 9.59 11.00
C GLU A 63 14.18 10.71 10.49
N ALA A 64 13.86 10.72 9.20
CA ALA A 64 13.07 11.79 8.58
C ALA A 64 11.59 11.78 9.00
N ILE A 65 11.00 10.58 9.22
CA ILE A 65 9.56 10.46 9.50
C ILE A 65 9.22 10.22 10.97
N LEU A 66 10.24 10.04 11.86
CA LEU A 66 10.02 9.99 13.31
C LEU A 66 9.28 11.25 13.79
N ALA A 67 8.39 11.07 14.78
CA ALA A 67 7.51 12.09 15.34
C ALA A 67 6.47 12.68 14.36
N MET A 68 6.37 12.20 13.12
CA MET A 68 5.27 12.58 12.24
C MET A 68 3.95 11.92 12.66
N ASN A 69 2.86 12.57 12.27
CA ASN A 69 1.52 12.01 12.46
C ASN A 69 1.18 11.00 11.36
N ALA A 70 1.00 9.74 11.71
CA ALA A 70 0.66 8.68 10.76
C ALA A 70 -0.68 8.91 10.03
N LEU A 71 -1.58 9.75 10.57
CA LEU A 71 -2.83 10.11 9.88
C LEU A 71 -2.63 11.08 8.71
N ASP A 72 -1.47 11.74 8.61
CA ASP A 72 -1.18 12.69 7.53
C ASP A 72 -0.37 12.01 6.40
N GLN A 73 -0.98 10.99 5.79
CA GLN A 73 -0.38 10.24 4.67
C GLN A 73 0.17 11.15 3.57
N PRO A 74 -0.55 12.20 3.10
CA PRO A 74 0.00 13.06 2.03
C PRO A 74 1.27 13.79 2.42
N SER A 75 1.42 14.20 3.68
CA SER A 75 2.64 14.87 4.15
C SER A 75 3.80 13.91 4.32
N ILE A 76 3.54 12.67 4.77
CA ILE A 76 4.56 11.61 4.83
C ILE A 76 5.05 11.31 3.41
N ASP A 77 4.16 11.02 2.48
CA ASP A 77 4.50 10.66 1.10
C ASP A 77 5.25 11.79 0.38
N ARG A 78 4.85 13.05 0.61
CA ARG A 78 5.58 14.21 0.08
C ARG A 78 7.00 14.28 0.64
N LEU A 79 7.18 14.10 1.95
CA LEU A 79 8.50 14.11 2.58
C LEU A 79 9.38 12.98 2.02
N LEU A 80 8.84 11.78 1.85
CA LEU A 80 9.57 10.65 1.24
C LEU A 80 10.13 11.02 -0.14
N LEU A 81 9.33 11.69 -0.98
CA LEU A 81 9.76 12.16 -2.30
C LEU A 81 10.78 13.31 -2.21
N GLU A 82 10.60 14.24 -1.26
CA GLU A 82 11.50 15.34 -1.03
C GLU A 82 12.89 14.88 -0.58
N ILE A 83 12.96 13.91 0.33
CA ILE A 83 14.24 13.36 0.79
C ILE A 83 14.90 12.49 -0.29
N ASP A 84 14.13 11.79 -1.13
CA ASP A 84 14.72 11.09 -2.29
C ASP A 84 15.34 12.10 -3.27
N GLY A 85 14.69 13.19 -3.55
CA GLY A 85 15.21 14.30 -4.34
C GLY A 85 15.41 14.02 -5.83
N THR A 86 14.93 12.84 -6.32
CA THR A 86 14.95 12.51 -7.75
C THR A 86 13.53 12.44 -8.31
N ASP A 87 13.37 12.74 -9.59
CA ASP A 87 12.04 12.76 -10.23
C ASP A 87 11.36 11.39 -10.25
N ASN A 88 12.12 10.32 -10.11
CA ASN A 88 11.66 8.95 -10.27
C ASN A 88 11.87 8.06 -9.04
N ALA A 89 12.16 8.65 -7.88
CA ALA A 89 12.41 7.92 -6.61
C ALA A 89 13.54 6.86 -6.71
N SER A 90 14.60 7.16 -7.47
CA SER A 90 15.68 6.19 -7.73
C SER A 90 16.85 6.28 -6.76
N ARG A 91 16.95 7.31 -5.92
CA ARG A 91 18.05 7.45 -4.94
C ARG A 91 17.85 6.53 -3.74
N LEU A 92 16.74 6.65 -3.06
CA LEU A 92 16.38 5.79 -1.93
C LEU A 92 15.75 4.47 -2.40
N GLY A 93 15.06 4.50 -3.53
CA GLY A 93 14.39 3.38 -4.15
C GLY A 93 12.88 3.41 -3.95
N ALA A 94 12.13 3.28 -5.05
CA ALA A 94 10.67 3.26 -5.00
C ALA A 94 10.12 2.15 -4.11
N ASN A 95 10.81 1.02 -4.02
CA ASN A 95 10.48 -0.08 -3.11
C ASN A 95 10.59 0.32 -1.62
N ALA A 96 11.61 1.09 -1.25
CA ALA A 96 11.74 1.62 0.10
C ALA A 96 10.60 2.61 0.43
N LEU A 97 10.35 3.56 -0.47
CA LEU A 97 9.34 4.60 -0.28
C LEU A 97 7.94 4.01 -0.20
N MET A 98 7.55 3.12 -1.14
CA MET A 98 6.23 2.50 -1.15
C MET A 98 6.00 1.61 0.08
N ALA A 99 7.01 0.84 0.51
CA ALA A 99 6.88 0.01 1.69
C ALA A 99 6.61 0.83 2.96
N VAL A 100 7.33 1.95 3.13
CA VAL A 100 7.10 2.91 4.24
C VAL A 100 5.70 3.54 4.13
N SER A 101 5.32 4.01 2.96
CA SER A 101 4.03 4.63 2.71
C SER A 101 2.85 3.71 3.04
N LEU A 102 2.90 2.45 2.61
CA LEU A 102 1.88 1.45 2.91
C LEU A 102 1.87 1.03 4.40
N ALA A 103 3.04 0.87 5.02
CA ALA A 103 3.14 0.54 6.43
C ALA A 103 2.55 1.65 7.31
N CYS A 104 2.77 2.94 6.95
CA CYS A 104 2.12 4.08 7.61
C CYS A 104 0.61 4.02 7.51
N ALA A 105 0.07 3.78 6.32
CA ALA A 105 -1.38 3.67 6.11
C ALA A 105 -2.00 2.53 6.93
N LYS A 106 -1.34 1.37 6.99
CA LYS A 106 -1.80 0.23 7.80
C LYS A 106 -1.77 0.55 9.29
N ALA A 107 -0.69 1.16 9.79
CA ALA A 107 -0.59 1.57 11.20
C ALA A 107 -1.68 2.59 11.56
N ALA A 108 -1.90 3.59 10.71
CA ALA A 108 -2.92 4.62 10.91
C ALA A 108 -4.36 4.04 10.90
N ALA A 109 -4.65 3.10 10.01
CA ALA A 109 -5.93 2.40 9.96
C ALA A 109 -6.18 1.62 11.26
N GLU A 110 -5.23 0.79 11.66
CA GLU A 110 -5.30 -0.05 12.86
C GLU A 110 -5.48 0.81 14.13
N SER A 111 -4.68 1.86 14.32
CA SER A 111 -4.83 2.80 15.45
C SER A 111 -6.15 3.57 15.44
N SER A 112 -6.77 3.69 14.27
CA SER A 112 -8.11 4.29 14.13
C SER A 112 -9.23 3.29 14.39
N GLY A 113 -8.92 2.00 14.57
CA GLY A 113 -9.88 0.92 14.71
C GLY A 113 -10.67 0.63 13.43
N LEU A 114 -10.02 0.85 12.27
CA LEU A 114 -10.62 0.66 10.94
C LEU A 114 -9.83 -0.39 10.15
N SER A 115 -10.53 -1.20 9.36
CA SER A 115 -9.89 -1.95 8.27
C SER A 115 -9.26 -0.99 7.28
N LEU A 116 -8.17 -1.41 6.61
CA LEU A 116 -7.44 -0.52 5.69
C LEU A 116 -8.33 -0.03 4.53
N TYR A 117 -9.19 -0.90 3.97
CA TYR A 117 -10.10 -0.48 2.91
C TYR A 117 -11.10 0.61 3.37
N ASN A 118 -11.59 0.52 4.62
CA ASN A 118 -12.46 1.54 5.20
C ASN A 118 -11.72 2.85 5.50
N TYR A 119 -10.48 2.75 5.98
CA TYR A 119 -9.65 3.92 6.26
C TYR A 119 -9.36 4.74 4.99
N ILE A 120 -9.06 4.06 3.87
CA ILE A 120 -8.75 4.72 2.60
C ILE A 120 -10.01 5.13 1.83
N GLY A 121 -10.99 4.24 1.70
CA GLY A 121 -12.17 4.43 0.84
C GLY A 121 -13.40 4.98 1.56
N GLY A 122 -13.38 4.97 2.89
CA GLY A 122 -14.48 5.46 3.72
C GLY A 122 -15.76 4.63 3.55
N VAL A 123 -16.89 5.24 3.86
CA VAL A 123 -18.21 4.58 3.87
C VAL A 123 -18.70 4.07 2.51
N ASN A 124 -18.04 4.49 1.43
CA ASN A 124 -18.38 4.08 0.06
C ASN A 124 -17.55 2.89 -0.45
N ALA A 125 -16.58 2.40 0.33
CA ALA A 125 -15.77 1.23 0.01
C ALA A 125 -16.58 -0.05 0.24
N LYS A 126 -17.30 -0.52 -0.79
CA LYS A 126 -18.24 -1.65 -0.69
C LYS A 126 -18.18 -2.61 -1.87
N MET A 127 -17.54 -2.24 -2.98
CA MET A 127 -17.44 -3.11 -4.14
C MET A 127 -16.33 -4.13 -3.92
N ILE A 128 -16.70 -5.40 -4.01
CA ILE A 128 -15.74 -6.51 -4.05
C ILE A 128 -15.28 -6.71 -5.49
N PRO A 129 -14.01 -6.44 -5.81
CA PRO A 129 -13.52 -6.57 -7.17
C PRO A 129 -13.45 -8.01 -7.63
N ASP A 130 -13.66 -8.24 -8.93
CA ASP A 130 -13.45 -9.55 -9.54
C ASP A 130 -11.95 -9.87 -9.64
N MET A 131 -11.58 -11.12 -9.36
CA MET A 131 -10.25 -11.62 -9.71
C MET A 131 -10.19 -11.86 -11.22
N THR A 132 -9.26 -11.21 -11.90
CA THR A 132 -9.15 -11.26 -13.36
C THR A 132 -7.72 -11.54 -13.82
N ASP A 133 -7.59 -12.21 -14.97
CA ASP A 133 -6.29 -12.50 -15.59
C ASP A 133 -5.95 -11.51 -16.72
N ALA A 134 -6.89 -10.65 -17.10
CA ALA A 134 -6.78 -9.86 -18.33
C ALA A 134 -7.17 -8.39 -18.13
N GLY A 135 -6.43 -7.53 -18.81
CA GLY A 135 -6.73 -6.10 -18.96
C GLY A 135 -5.52 -5.22 -18.69
N GLU A 136 -5.61 -3.97 -19.12
CA GLU A 136 -4.70 -2.93 -18.64
C GLU A 136 -5.01 -2.67 -17.17
N ALA A 137 -4.07 -2.99 -16.29
CA ALA A 137 -4.19 -2.77 -14.86
C ALA A 137 -3.29 -1.61 -14.42
N LEU A 138 -3.81 -0.77 -13.53
CA LEU A 138 -3.00 0.20 -12.81
C LEU A 138 -2.12 -0.56 -11.81
N SER A 139 -0.82 -0.58 -12.05
CA SER A 139 0.11 -1.37 -11.24
C SER A 139 0.65 -0.57 -10.05
N LEU A 140 0.54 -1.14 -8.84
CA LEU A 140 1.15 -0.57 -7.64
C LEU A 140 2.66 -0.38 -7.80
N SER A 141 3.32 -1.30 -8.51
CA SER A 141 4.77 -1.24 -8.75
C SER A 141 5.24 -0.06 -9.61
N ASP A 142 4.33 0.68 -10.22
CA ASP A 142 4.66 1.86 -11.02
C ASP A 142 4.80 3.15 -10.19
N PHE A 143 4.41 3.11 -8.93
CA PHE A 143 4.34 4.29 -8.07
C PHE A 143 5.24 4.15 -6.84
N PRO A 144 5.98 5.20 -6.47
CA PRO A 144 6.82 5.18 -5.29
C PRO A 144 6.08 5.42 -3.97
N THR A 145 4.82 5.89 -4.01
CA THR A 145 4.02 6.15 -2.79
C THR A 145 2.53 5.84 -3.00
N LEU A 146 1.85 5.52 -1.90
CA LEU A 146 0.41 5.26 -1.89
C LEU A 146 -0.39 6.46 -2.41
N THR A 147 -0.05 7.70 -1.99
CA THR A 147 -0.74 8.92 -2.44
C THR A 147 -0.69 9.06 -3.97
N GLN A 148 0.45 8.76 -4.59
CA GLN A 148 0.55 8.83 -6.06
C GLN A 148 -0.29 7.75 -6.74
N PHE A 149 -0.29 6.51 -6.22
CA PHE A 149 -1.15 5.44 -6.72
C PHE A 149 -2.63 5.80 -6.62
N LEU A 150 -3.09 6.30 -5.46
CA LEU A 150 -4.48 6.70 -5.25
C LEU A 150 -4.91 7.85 -6.18
N ASN A 151 -4.03 8.82 -6.43
CA ASN A 151 -4.29 9.92 -7.35
C ASN A 151 -4.40 9.44 -8.81
N ALA A 152 -3.57 8.48 -9.21
CA ALA A 152 -3.66 7.86 -10.53
C ALA A 152 -4.98 7.10 -10.69
N ALA A 153 -5.36 6.27 -9.71
CA ALA A 153 -6.63 5.55 -9.70
C ALA A 153 -7.84 6.50 -9.78
N ALA A 154 -7.80 7.61 -9.04
CA ALA A 154 -8.86 8.63 -9.10
C ALA A 154 -8.96 9.29 -10.49
N THR A 155 -7.85 9.41 -11.21
CA THR A 155 -7.82 9.95 -12.58
C THR A 155 -8.44 8.97 -13.57
N GLU A 156 -8.08 7.67 -13.52
CA GLU A 156 -8.68 6.63 -14.36
C GLU A 156 -10.22 6.60 -14.19
N LYS A 157 -10.70 6.69 -12.95
CA LYS A 157 -12.15 6.72 -12.65
C LYS A 157 -12.87 7.95 -13.21
N LYS A 158 -12.22 9.13 -13.21
CA LYS A 158 -12.79 10.34 -13.83
C LYS A 158 -12.99 10.18 -15.32
N ASP A 159 -12.10 9.45 -15.98
CA ASP A 159 -12.18 9.15 -17.42
C ASP A 159 -13.21 8.07 -17.75
N ARG A 160 -13.98 7.58 -16.76
CA ARG A 160 -14.98 6.51 -16.86
C ARG A 160 -14.43 5.20 -17.42
N LYS A 161 -13.17 4.94 -17.17
CA LYS A 161 -12.56 3.65 -17.47
C LYS A 161 -12.85 2.66 -16.34
N LYS A 162 -12.95 1.39 -16.69
CA LYS A 162 -12.97 0.32 -15.69
C LYS A 162 -11.63 0.31 -14.97
N LEU A 163 -11.66 0.46 -13.64
CA LEU A 163 -10.44 0.41 -12.85
C LEU A 163 -10.11 -1.04 -12.53
N VAL A 164 -9.02 -1.53 -13.08
CA VAL A 164 -8.39 -2.80 -12.70
C VAL A 164 -7.05 -2.47 -12.07
N ILE A 165 -6.72 -3.08 -10.95
CA ILE A 165 -5.45 -2.85 -10.25
C ILE A 165 -4.62 -4.14 -10.17
N SER A 166 -3.31 -3.99 -10.04
CA SER A 166 -2.38 -5.10 -9.84
C SER A 166 -1.24 -4.73 -8.89
N ALA A 167 -0.60 -5.74 -8.31
CA ALA A 167 0.65 -5.53 -7.58
C ALA A 167 1.81 -5.19 -8.52
N GLY A 168 1.80 -5.74 -9.73
CA GLY A 168 2.90 -5.73 -10.67
C GLY A 168 3.74 -7.00 -10.58
N ASP A 169 4.92 -6.98 -11.19
CA ASP A 169 5.83 -8.13 -11.18
C ASP A 169 6.41 -8.40 -9.80
N GLY A 170 6.60 -9.67 -9.46
CA GLY A 170 7.23 -10.07 -8.20
C GLY A 170 6.35 -9.80 -6.97
N GLU A 171 5.07 -10.09 -7.07
CA GLU A 171 4.08 -9.90 -6.01
C GLU A 171 4.57 -10.41 -4.64
N ALA A 172 4.44 -9.59 -3.60
CA ALA A 172 4.79 -9.94 -2.24
C ALA A 172 3.69 -10.77 -1.56
N GLU A 173 4.02 -11.43 -0.46
CA GLU A 173 3.03 -12.06 0.42
C GLU A 173 2.36 -11.00 1.31
N ASP A 174 1.54 -10.14 0.70
CA ASP A 174 0.80 -9.05 1.36
C ASP A 174 -0.63 -8.98 0.83
N SER A 175 -1.57 -8.63 1.68
CA SER A 175 -3.00 -8.53 1.32
C SER A 175 -3.42 -7.13 0.85
N VAL A 176 -2.53 -6.14 0.91
CA VAL A 176 -2.85 -4.72 0.69
C VAL A 176 -3.60 -4.45 -0.61
N LEU A 177 -3.34 -5.26 -1.65
CA LEU A 177 -4.01 -5.09 -2.94
C LEU A 177 -5.51 -5.35 -2.86
N ALA A 178 -5.96 -6.26 -1.98
CA ALA A 178 -7.39 -6.51 -1.71
C ALA A 178 -8.02 -5.26 -1.09
N ASP A 179 -7.41 -4.73 -0.02
CA ASP A 179 -7.89 -3.52 0.63
C ASP A 179 -7.97 -2.33 -0.34
N LEU A 180 -6.93 -2.13 -1.17
CA LEU A 180 -6.90 -1.06 -2.17
C LEU A 180 -7.99 -1.26 -3.24
N GLY A 181 -8.24 -2.49 -3.66
CA GLY A 181 -9.30 -2.81 -4.62
C GLY A 181 -10.67 -2.41 -4.10
N VAL A 182 -11.00 -2.79 -2.88
CA VAL A 182 -12.27 -2.43 -2.24
C VAL A 182 -12.33 -0.94 -1.92
N ALA A 183 -11.27 -0.35 -1.36
CA ALA A 183 -11.21 1.08 -1.06
C ALA A 183 -11.47 1.96 -2.28
N LEU A 184 -10.94 1.55 -3.41
CA LEU A 184 -11.09 2.24 -4.67
C LEU A 184 -12.38 1.86 -5.43
N ASN A 185 -13.19 0.92 -4.95
CA ASN A 185 -14.26 0.29 -5.72
C ASN A 185 -13.76 -0.04 -7.14
N ALA A 186 -12.68 -0.81 -7.21
CA ALA A 186 -12.13 -1.31 -8.46
C ALA A 186 -13.03 -2.41 -9.03
N GLU A 187 -13.16 -2.49 -10.35
CA GLU A 187 -13.90 -3.57 -10.99
C GLU A 187 -13.12 -4.89 -11.01
N GLY A 188 -11.79 -4.82 -10.95
CA GLY A 188 -10.97 -6.03 -10.97
C GLY A 188 -9.62 -5.90 -10.29
N ILE A 189 -9.09 -7.07 -9.88
CA ILE A 189 -7.73 -7.24 -9.36
C ILE A 189 -7.02 -8.32 -10.15
N VAL A 190 -5.81 -8.02 -10.60
CA VAL A 190 -4.87 -9.00 -11.15
C VAL A 190 -3.88 -9.39 -10.07
N SER A 191 -4.03 -10.60 -9.53
CA SER A 191 -3.15 -11.16 -8.50
C SER A 191 -3.14 -12.68 -8.56
N SER A 192 -2.02 -13.28 -8.21
CA SER A 192 -1.89 -14.73 -7.99
C SER A 192 -1.71 -15.07 -6.51
N SER A 193 -1.79 -14.08 -5.64
CA SER A 193 -1.54 -14.25 -4.20
C SER A 193 -2.74 -14.82 -3.47
N PRO A 194 -2.60 -15.96 -2.78
CA PRO A 194 -3.63 -16.44 -1.86
C PRO A 194 -3.94 -15.44 -0.75
N ALA A 195 -2.99 -14.60 -0.34
CA ALA A 195 -3.20 -13.58 0.69
C ALA A 195 -4.26 -12.55 0.24
N VAL A 196 -4.16 -12.07 -1.01
CA VAL A 196 -5.13 -11.14 -1.61
C VAL A 196 -6.52 -11.77 -1.69
N TYR A 197 -6.61 -13.01 -2.20
CA TYR A 197 -7.89 -13.72 -2.30
C TYR A 197 -8.55 -13.93 -0.92
N ASN A 198 -7.76 -14.41 0.06
CA ASN A 198 -8.27 -14.63 1.40
C ASN A 198 -8.74 -13.34 2.08
N GLU A 199 -8.06 -12.22 1.81
CA GLU A 199 -8.47 -10.93 2.35
C GLU A 199 -9.77 -10.44 1.72
N LEU A 200 -9.97 -10.59 0.41
CA LEU A 200 -11.25 -10.28 -0.23
C LEU A 200 -12.41 -11.05 0.40
N MET A 201 -12.20 -12.34 0.72
CA MET A 201 -13.22 -13.15 1.42
C MET A 201 -13.52 -12.61 2.83
N ARG A 202 -12.50 -12.16 3.58
CA ARG A 202 -12.71 -11.55 4.91
C ARG A 202 -13.45 -10.23 4.81
N ILE A 203 -13.10 -9.40 3.84
CA ILE A 203 -13.77 -8.12 3.59
C ILE A 203 -15.23 -8.36 3.17
N GLU A 204 -15.51 -9.37 2.34
CA GLU A 204 -16.86 -9.74 1.96
C GLU A 204 -17.69 -10.15 3.19
N GLU A 205 -17.12 -10.97 4.09
CA GLU A 205 -17.75 -11.33 5.37
C GLU A 205 -17.97 -10.12 6.28
N GLU A 206 -17.02 -9.17 6.33
CA GLU A 206 -17.12 -7.93 7.12
C GLU A 206 -18.23 -7.01 6.59
N LEU A 207 -18.37 -6.88 5.28
CA LEU A 207 -19.43 -6.09 4.64
C LEU A 207 -20.82 -6.70 4.80
N PHE A 208 -20.91 -7.99 5.05
CA PHE A 208 -22.10 -8.79 5.34
C PHE A 208 -23.26 -8.50 4.37
N ASP A 209 -24.33 -7.80 4.75
CA ASP A 209 -25.52 -7.58 3.92
C ASP A 209 -25.41 -6.46 2.86
N VAL A 210 -24.21 -5.89 2.65
CA VAL A 210 -24.04 -4.67 1.84
C VAL A 210 -22.91 -4.75 0.79
N PRO A 211 -22.30 -5.92 0.47
CA PRO A 211 -21.29 -5.95 -0.56
C PRO A 211 -21.92 -5.62 -1.94
N GLU A 212 -21.19 -4.85 -2.72
CA GLU A 212 -21.51 -4.57 -4.12
C GLU A 212 -20.52 -5.33 -5.01
N TYR A 213 -20.96 -5.75 -6.19
CA TYR A 213 -20.13 -6.47 -7.16
C TYR A 213 -20.14 -5.72 -8.50
N PRO A 214 -19.08 -5.84 -9.31
CA PRO A 214 -19.06 -5.23 -10.64
C PRO A 214 -20.24 -5.72 -11.51
N GLU A 215 -20.79 -4.84 -12.32
CA GLU A 215 -21.78 -5.24 -13.33
C GLU A 215 -21.12 -6.12 -14.39
N GLN A 216 -21.74 -7.28 -14.71
CA GLN A 216 -21.25 -8.24 -15.70
C GLN A 216 -21.37 -7.71 -17.13
#